data_214753b6410b438850acc584b7d8edb6
#
_entry.id   214753b6410b438850acc584b7d8edb6
#
_cell.length_a   1.000
_cell.length_b   1.000
_cell.length_c   1.000
_cell.angle_alpha   90.00
_cell.angle_beta   90.00
_cell.angle_gamma   90.00
#
_symmetry.space_group_name_H-M   'P 1'
#
loop_
_entity.id
_entity.type
_entity.pdbx_description
1 polymer ?
#
loop_
_entity_poly.entity_id
_entity_poly.type
_entity_poly.pdbx_seq_one_letter_code
_entity_poly.pdbx_strand_id
1 'polypeptide(L)'
;MLLFFIIFLLFFYVILMEIQQENILNSFLNLNNLLSLNVLQETKTDFLTFVRFMAPMLVSDWKMGRHIELISNKLKQLEAGEVKRLMVFLPPRSSKSVICSKLFPAWYIGRNPEHEILTVSHSDQLSSDFGRSVRDLVNSEQFQEIFKGVTLRTDVRAAGKWKTTQNGTYYAAGVRSQIAGRGANIAILDDVMSEE
;
A
#
# COMPACT_ATOMS: atom_id res chain seq x y z
N MET A 1 21.36 -21.00 -61.64
CA MET A 1 19.94 -21.07 -61.25
C MET A 1 19.75 -21.69 -59.86
N LEU A 2 20.36 -22.85 -59.57
CA LEU A 2 20.24 -23.55 -58.28
C LEU A 2 20.82 -22.76 -57.09
N LEU A 3 21.94 -22.09 -57.24
CA LEU A 3 22.59 -21.30 -56.19
C LEU A 3 21.76 -20.08 -55.74
N PHE A 4 21.09 -19.43 -56.69
CA PHE A 4 20.21 -18.31 -56.44
C PHE A 4 18.95 -18.72 -55.66
N PHE A 5 18.44 -19.91 -55.91
CA PHE A 5 17.30 -20.48 -55.21
C PHE A 5 17.64 -20.86 -53.77
N ILE A 6 18.81 -21.41 -53.54
CA ILE A 6 19.31 -21.74 -52.18
C ILE A 6 19.53 -20.48 -51.36
N ILE A 7 20.12 -19.42 -51.91
CA ILE A 7 20.34 -18.14 -51.23
C ILE A 7 18.99 -17.51 -50.89
N PHE A 8 17.99 -17.56 -51.77
CA PHE A 8 16.65 -17.05 -51.52
C PHE A 8 15.93 -17.81 -50.42
N LEU A 9 16.03 -19.13 -50.35
CA LEU A 9 15.47 -19.96 -49.30
C LEU A 9 16.14 -19.70 -47.97
N LEU A 10 17.46 -19.53 -47.89
CA LEU A 10 18.17 -19.18 -46.68
C LEU A 10 17.78 -17.79 -46.17
N PHE A 11 17.65 -16.81 -47.04
CA PHE A 11 17.22 -15.47 -46.71
C PHE A 11 15.75 -15.46 -46.15
N PHE A 12 14.87 -16.22 -46.81
CA PHE A 12 13.48 -16.36 -46.32
C PHE A 12 13.41 -17.09 -44.98
N TYR A 13 14.24 -18.09 -44.77
CA TYR A 13 14.35 -18.79 -43.49
C TYR A 13 14.83 -17.88 -42.35
N VAL A 14 15.84 -17.05 -42.60
CA VAL A 14 16.34 -16.07 -41.63
C VAL A 14 15.25 -15.06 -41.25
N ILE A 15 14.52 -14.52 -42.23
CA ILE A 15 13.40 -13.59 -41.96
C ILE A 15 12.30 -14.25 -41.13
N LEU A 16 11.94 -15.50 -41.43
CA LEU A 16 10.94 -16.23 -40.65
C LEU A 16 11.39 -16.46 -39.21
N MET A 17 12.68 -16.76 -39.00
CA MET A 17 13.24 -16.94 -37.65
C MET A 17 13.23 -15.63 -36.85
N GLU A 18 13.55 -14.49 -37.47
CA GLU A 18 13.48 -13.17 -36.83
C GLU A 18 12.04 -12.81 -36.42
N ILE A 19 11.07 -12.99 -37.32
CA ILE A 19 9.64 -12.75 -37.04
C ILE A 19 9.16 -13.64 -35.88
N GLN A 20 9.60 -14.89 -35.84
CA GLN A 20 9.20 -15.83 -34.80
C GLN A 20 9.82 -15.46 -33.43
N GLN A 21 11.07 -14.98 -33.38
CA GLN A 21 11.71 -14.47 -32.19
C GLN A 21 11.01 -13.20 -31.65
N GLU A 22 10.65 -12.28 -32.54
CA GLU A 22 9.93 -11.05 -32.18
C GLU A 22 8.54 -11.35 -31.60
N ASN A 23 7.80 -12.30 -32.18
CA ASN A 23 6.50 -12.75 -31.67
C ASN A 23 6.61 -13.41 -30.29
N ILE A 24 7.64 -14.22 -30.06
CA ILE A 24 7.90 -14.84 -28.76
C ILE A 24 8.22 -13.75 -27.72
N LEU A 25 9.11 -12.82 -28.05
CA LEU A 25 9.47 -11.71 -27.15
C LEU A 25 8.25 -10.87 -26.76
N ASN A 26 7.42 -10.51 -27.75
CA ASN A 26 6.19 -9.75 -27.53
C ASN A 26 5.18 -10.52 -26.66
N SER A 27 5.11 -11.83 -26.81
CA SER A 27 4.27 -12.69 -25.96
C SER A 27 4.77 -12.72 -24.52
N PHE A 28 6.08 -12.80 -24.29
CA PHE A 28 6.69 -12.71 -22.96
C PHE A 28 6.46 -11.35 -22.31
N LEU A 29 6.62 -10.26 -23.05
CA LEU A 29 6.38 -8.91 -22.54
C LEU A 29 4.91 -8.71 -22.15
N ASN A 30 3.97 -9.20 -22.96
CA ASN A 30 2.55 -9.16 -22.66
C ASN A 30 2.21 -9.99 -21.42
N LEU A 31 2.78 -11.18 -21.26
CA LEU A 31 2.57 -12.02 -20.09
C LEU A 31 3.10 -11.35 -18.81
N ASN A 32 4.30 -10.79 -18.85
CA ASN A 32 4.88 -10.05 -17.73
C ASN A 32 4.02 -8.83 -17.35
N ASN A 33 3.51 -8.09 -18.33
CA ASN A 33 2.60 -6.97 -18.09
C ASN A 33 1.29 -7.43 -17.44
N LEU A 34 0.69 -8.53 -17.89
CA LEU A 34 -0.52 -9.10 -17.29
C LEU A 34 -0.28 -9.59 -15.86
N LEU A 35 0.86 -10.23 -15.60
CA LEU A 35 1.24 -10.67 -14.24
C LEU A 35 1.44 -9.48 -13.31
N SER A 36 2.12 -8.42 -13.76
CA SER A 36 2.30 -7.20 -12.96
C SER A 36 0.97 -6.50 -12.65
N LEU A 37 0.06 -6.42 -13.62
CA LEU A 37 -1.28 -5.85 -13.43
C LEU A 37 -2.11 -6.67 -12.44
N ASN A 38 -2.06 -7.99 -12.50
CA ASN A 38 -2.75 -8.87 -11.55
C ASN A 38 -2.22 -8.70 -10.12
N VAL A 39 -0.89 -8.62 -9.95
CA VAL A 39 -0.28 -8.38 -8.64
C VAL A 39 -0.67 -7.01 -8.08
N LEU A 40 -0.66 -5.96 -8.89
CA LEU A 40 -1.10 -4.62 -8.46
C LEU A 40 -2.58 -4.61 -8.08
N GLN A 41 -3.44 -5.28 -8.85
CA GLN A 41 -4.86 -5.38 -8.53
C GLN A 41 -5.11 -6.16 -7.24
N GLU A 42 -4.38 -7.26 -7.02
CA GLU A 42 -4.44 -8.00 -5.76
C GLU A 42 -3.95 -7.16 -4.59
N THR A 43 -2.83 -6.45 -4.73
CA THR A 43 -2.26 -5.55 -3.73
C THR A 43 -3.26 -4.44 -3.34
N LYS A 44 -4.03 -3.95 -4.31
CA LYS A 44 -5.08 -2.96 -4.08
C LYS A 44 -6.26 -3.52 -3.26
N THR A 45 -6.65 -4.76 -3.48
CA THR A 45 -7.87 -5.36 -2.91
C THR A 45 -7.61 -6.23 -1.69
N ASP A 46 -6.41 -6.73 -1.50
CA ASP A 46 -6.02 -7.57 -0.38
C ASP A 46 -4.96 -6.90 0.50
N PHE A 47 -5.32 -6.66 1.76
CA PHE A 47 -4.41 -5.98 2.69
C PHE A 47 -3.15 -6.79 3.01
N LEU A 48 -3.24 -8.13 3.06
CA LEU A 48 -2.07 -8.97 3.30
C LEU A 48 -1.05 -8.85 2.17
N THR A 49 -1.51 -8.85 0.93
CA THR A 49 -0.66 -8.63 -0.26
C THR A 49 -0.05 -7.22 -0.25
N PHE A 50 -0.81 -6.19 0.16
CA PHE A 50 -0.29 -4.84 0.37
C PHE A 50 0.80 -4.81 1.46
N VAL A 51 0.61 -5.50 2.59
CA VAL A 51 1.62 -5.61 3.66
C VAL A 51 2.89 -6.26 3.13
N ARG A 52 2.79 -7.36 2.38
CA ARG A 52 3.95 -8.05 1.78
C ARG A 52 4.76 -7.13 0.86
N PHE A 53 4.07 -6.30 0.11
CA PHE A 53 4.69 -5.40 -0.86
C PHE A 53 5.30 -4.15 -0.21
N MET A 54 4.59 -3.51 0.72
CA MET A 54 4.97 -2.20 1.26
C MET A 54 5.79 -2.26 2.56
N ALA A 55 5.67 -3.33 3.37
CA ALA A 55 6.35 -3.40 4.66
C ALA A 55 7.89 -3.36 4.57
N PRO A 56 8.55 -3.94 3.55
CA PRO A 56 10.00 -3.82 3.38
C PRO A 56 10.51 -2.38 3.24
N MET A 57 9.67 -1.45 2.82
CA MET A 57 10.01 -0.02 2.76
C MET A 57 10.14 0.62 4.16
N LEU A 58 9.46 0.06 5.15
CA LEU A 58 9.46 0.56 6.53
C LEU A 58 10.42 -0.20 7.45
N VAL A 59 10.68 -1.47 7.13
CA VAL A 59 11.49 -2.38 7.96
C VAL A 59 12.38 -3.20 7.03
N SER A 60 13.69 -2.97 7.08
CA SER A 60 14.67 -3.61 6.17
C SER A 60 14.69 -5.15 6.28
N ASP A 61 14.56 -5.68 7.50
CA ASP A 61 14.56 -7.13 7.78
C ASP A 61 13.15 -7.69 7.95
N TRP A 62 12.19 -7.19 7.14
CA TRP A 62 10.80 -7.62 7.24
C TRP A 62 10.64 -9.12 7.05
N LYS A 63 9.99 -9.75 8.03
CA LYS A 63 9.67 -11.18 7.99
C LYS A 63 8.18 -11.39 8.20
N MET A 64 7.57 -12.12 7.29
CA MET A 64 6.18 -12.54 7.42
C MET A 64 6.04 -13.61 8.51
N GLY A 65 5.10 -13.40 9.41
CA GLY A 65 4.74 -14.37 10.44
C GLY A 65 3.23 -14.62 10.45
N ARG A 66 2.79 -15.74 10.99
CA ARG A 66 1.37 -16.12 11.07
C ARG A 66 0.49 -15.05 11.75
N HIS A 67 1.03 -14.35 12.76
CA HIS A 67 0.33 -13.25 13.44
C HIS A 67 0.02 -12.08 12.49
N ILE A 68 0.92 -11.80 11.54
CA ILE A 68 0.72 -10.75 10.53
C ILE A 68 -0.45 -11.10 9.62
N GLU A 69 -0.54 -12.36 9.18
CA GLU A 69 -1.65 -12.86 8.36
C GLU A 69 -2.99 -12.75 9.09
N LEU A 70 -3.02 -13.16 10.37
CA LEU A 70 -4.23 -13.09 11.20
C LEU A 70 -4.69 -11.64 11.39
N ILE A 71 -3.77 -10.71 11.70
CA ILE A 71 -4.09 -9.29 11.88
C ILE A 71 -4.56 -8.70 10.55
N SER A 72 -3.86 -8.97 9.46
CA SER A 72 -4.22 -8.44 8.14
C SER A 72 -5.63 -8.87 7.73
N ASN A 73 -6.00 -10.13 7.96
CA ASN A 73 -7.35 -10.61 7.70
C ASN A 73 -8.40 -9.90 8.57
N LYS A 74 -8.10 -9.63 9.85
CA LYS A 74 -9.01 -8.88 10.74
C LYS A 74 -9.15 -7.42 10.35
N LEU A 75 -8.07 -6.78 9.93
CA LEU A 75 -8.09 -5.40 9.44
C LEU A 75 -8.85 -5.27 8.11
N LYS A 76 -8.75 -6.28 7.23
CA LYS A 76 -9.56 -6.36 6.01
C LYS A 76 -11.05 -6.48 6.34
N GLN A 77 -11.44 -7.32 7.32
CA GLN A 77 -12.83 -7.42 7.81
C GLN A 77 -13.31 -6.10 8.44
N LEU A 78 -12.42 -5.36 9.12
CA LEU A 78 -12.73 -4.04 9.67
C LEU A 78 -12.99 -3.03 8.54
N GLU A 79 -12.17 -2.99 7.50
CA GLU A 79 -12.36 -2.12 6.33
C GLU A 79 -13.67 -2.44 5.61
N ALA A 80 -14.03 -3.71 5.47
CA ALA A 80 -15.29 -4.16 4.88
C ALA A 80 -16.53 -3.88 5.77
N GLY A 81 -16.34 -3.40 7.01
CA GLY A 81 -17.43 -3.14 7.96
C GLY A 81 -17.99 -4.39 8.63
N GLU A 82 -17.42 -5.58 8.39
CA GLU A 82 -17.82 -6.84 9.04
C GLU A 82 -17.46 -6.84 10.53
N VAL A 83 -16.33 -6.20 10.88
CA VAL A 83 -15.87 -5.97 12.25
C VAL A 83 -15.88 -4.47 12.53
N LYS A 84 -16.62 -4.03 13.53
CA LYS A 84 -16.73 -2.59 13.87
C LYS A 84 -15.69 -2.13 14.90
N ARG A 85 -15.18 -3.04 15.72
CA ARG A 85 -14.20 -2.77 16.78
C ARG A 85 -13.21 -3.91 16.84
N LEU A 86 -11.92 -3.60 16.76
CA LEU A 86 -10.85 -4.58 16.80
C LEU A 86 -9.85 -4.18 17.87
N MET A 87 -9.52 -5.10 18.76
CA MET A 87 -8.42 -4.96 19.72
C MET A 87 -7.30 -5.91 19.31
N VAL A 88 -6.06 -5.39 19.24
CA VAL A 88 -4.87 -6.14 18.85
C VAL A 88 -3.85 -6.12 19.99
N PHE A 89 -3.62 -7.28 20.58
CA PHE A 89 -2.62 -7.47 21.64
C PHE A 89 -1.47 -8.32 21.09
N LEU A 90 -0.27 -7.77 21.11
CA LEU A 90 0.94 -8.43 20.67
C LEU A 90 2.09 -8.07 21.61
N PRO A 91 3.10 -8.95 21.74
CA PRO A 91 4.34 -8.63 22.44
C PRO A 91 5.03 -7.40 21.79
N PRO A 92 5.86 -6.68 22.54
CA PRO A 92 6.71 -5.63 21.97
C PRO A 92 7.54 -6.15 20.77
N ARG A 93 7.83 -5.27 19.82
CA ARG A 93 8.62 -5.58 18.61
C ARG A 93 8.01 -6.62 17.65
N SER A 94 6.69 -6.89 17.76
CA SER A 94 5.94 -7.77 16.84
C SER A 94 5.34 -7.04 15.64
N SER A 95 5.84 -5.88 15.27
CA SER A 95 5.39 -5.05 14.15
C SER A 95 3.92 -4.57 14.22
N LYS A 96 3.30 -4.58 15.43
CA LYS A 96 1.90 -4.14 15.62
C LYS A 96 1.66 -2.74 15.02
N SER A 97 2.43 -1.74 15.44
CA SER A 97 2.25 -0.35 14.98
C SER A 97 2.61 -0.17 13.50
N VAL A 98 3.55 -0.96 12.96
CA VAL A 98 3.86 -0.95 11.52
C VAL A 98 2.63 -1.38 10.72
N ILE A 99 1.96 -2.44 11.15
CA ILE A 99 0.79 -2.98 10.43
C ILE A 99 -0.45 -2.13 10.69
N CYS A 100 -0.78 -1.87 11.97
CA CYS A 100 -2.06 -1.26 12.35
C CYS A 100 -2.06 0.27 12.19
N SER A 101 -0.91 0.95 12.47
CA SER A 101 -0.86 2.41 12.57
C SER A 101 -0.14 3.08 11.41
N LYS A 102 0.52 2.31 10.51
CA LYS A 102 1.19 2.83 9.31
C LYS A 102 0.65 2.22 8.03
N LEU A 103 0.75 0.90 7.85
CA LEU A 103 0.34 0.23 6.60
C LEU A 103 -1.17 0.21 6.42
N PHE A 104 -1.93 -0.10 7.47
CA PHE A 104 -3.39 -0.15 7.37
C PHE A 104 -4.03 1.20 7.01
N PRO A 105 -3.71 2.33 7.69
CA PRO A 105 -4.27 3.61 7.27
C PRO A 105 -3.83 4.04 5.87
N ALA A 106 -2.61 3.71 5.42
CA ALA A 106 -2.18 3.97 4.04
C ALA A 106 -3.03 3.18 3.04
N TRP A 107 -3.21 1.88 3.25
CA TRP A 107 -4.05 1.03 2.40
C TRP A 107 -5.52 1.47 2.43
N TYR A 108 -6.05 1.79 3.62
CA TYR A 108 -7.43 2.23 3.80
C TYR A 108 -7.74 3.51 3.02
N ILE A 109 -6.87 4.54 3.13
CA ILE A 109 -7.06 5.79 2.39
C ILE A 109 -6.86 5.62 0.88
N GLY A 110 -6.03 4.66 0.46
CA GLY A 110 -5.87 4.30 -0.94
C GLY A 110 -7.16 3.74 -1.56
N ARG A 111 -7.91 2.96 -0.77
CA ARG A 111 -9.21 2.39 -1.19
C ARG A 111 -10.38 3.37 -1.02
N ASN A 112 -10.30 4.25 -0.04
CA ASN A 112 -11.37 5.18 0.35
C ASN A 112 -10.80 6.61 0.47
N PRO A 113 -10.40 7.23 -0.66
CA PRO A 113 -9.61 8.46 -0.64
C PRO A 113 -10.38 9.71 -0.18
N GLU A 114 -11.69 9.60 0.02
CA GLU A 114 -12.56 10.63 0.58
C GLU A 114 -12.84 10.46 2.09
N HIS A 115 -12.40 9.33 2.68
CA HIS A 115 -12.67 9.02 4.08
C HIS A 115 -11.74 9.76 5.06
N GLU A 116 -12.19 9.86 6.30
CA GLU A 116 -11.45 10.48 7.40
C GLU A 116 -10.85 9.41 8.32
N ILE A 117 -9.55 9.54 8.60
CA ILE A 117 -8.81 8.68 9.53
C ILE A 117 -8.36 9.52 10.71
N LEU A 118 -8.66 9.07 11.93
CA LEU A 118 -8.15 9.62 13.17
C LEU A 118 -7.16 8.63 13.80
N THR A 119 -5.95 9.06 14.07
CA THR A 119 -4.96 8.27 14.83
C THR A 119 -4.64 8.96 16.15
N VAL A 120 -4.74 8.23 17.24
CA VAL A 120 -4.51 8.74 18.60
C VAL A 120 -3.43 7.92 19.29
N SER A 121 -2.46 8.59 19.92
CA SER A 121 -1.47 7.97 20.79
C SER A 121 -1.27 8.79 22.07
N HIS A 122 -0.41 8.33 23.00
CA HIS A 122 -0.18 9.03 24.28
C HIS A 122 0.36 10.46 24.09
N SER A 123 1.08 10.74 23.00
CA SER A 123 1.65 12.07 22.74
C SER A 123 1.40 12.55 21.31
N ASP A 124 1.37 13.88 21.13
CA ASP A 124 1.28 14.51 19.81
C ASP A 124 2.50 14.19 18.94
N GLN A 125 3.67 14.04 19.54
CA GLN A 125 4.90 13.68 18.83
C GLN A 125 4.77 12.31 18.19
N LEU A 126 4.39 11.28 18.95
CA LEU A 126 4.26 9.90 18.45
C LEU A 126 3.17 9.80 17.39
N SER A 127 2.01 10.42 17.61
CA SER A 127 0.94 10.43 16.63
C SER A 127 1.34 11.15 15.34
N SER A 128 2.09 12.26 15.44
CA SER A 128 2.63 12.98 14.28
C SER A 128 3.67 12.14 13.51
N ASP A 129 4.45 11.33 14.20
CA ASP A 129 5.41 10.41 13.55
C ASP A 129 4.70 9.29 12.78
N PHE A 130 3.58 8.78 13.30
CA PHE A 130 2.70 7.90 12.52
C PHE A 130 2.13 8.62 11.30
N GLY A 131 1.60 9.84 11.49
CA GLY A 131 1.04 10.64 10.40
C GLY A 131 2.05 10.95 9.29
N ARG A 132 3.31 11.25 9.68
CA ARG A 132 4.42 11.42 8.73
C ARG A 132 4.69 10.13 7.96
N SER A 133 4.80 9.00 8.65
CA SER A 133 5.06 7.69 8.03
C SER A 133 3.97 7.33 7.02
N VAL A 134 2.69 7.51 7.37
CA VAL A 134 1.55 7.23 6.47
C VAL A 134 1.56 8.18 5.28
N ARG A 135 1.80 9.47 5.50
CA ARG A 135 1.90 10.47 4.44
C ARG A 135 3.01 10.14 3.43
N ASP A 136 4.16 9.74 3.93
CA ASP A 136 5.33 9.44 3.09
C ASP A 136 5.09 8.12 2.31
N LEU A 137 4.40 7.14 2.89
CA LEU A 137 3.91 5.95 2.18
C LEU A 137 2.96 6.32 1.04
N VAL A 138 1.94 7.14 1.32
CA VAL A 138 0.96 7.59 0.32
C VAL A 138 1.62 8.37 -0.82
N ASN A 139 2.71 9.07 -0.53
CA ASN A 139 3.47 9.85 -1.53
C ASN A 139 4.56 9.01 -2.25
N SER A 140 4.75 7.75 -1.90
CA SER A 140 5.75 6.89 -2.55
C SER A 140 5.33 6.46 -3.96
N GLU A 141 6.31 6.23 -4.83
CA GLU A 141 6.07 5.73 -6.19
C GLU A 141 5.31 4.40 -6.18
N GLN A 142 5.69 3.49 -5.28
CA GLN A 142 5.06 2.19 -5.13
C GLN A 142 3.56 2.29 -4.76
N PHE A 143 3.23 3.21 -3.85
CA PHE A 143 1.83 3.45 -3.51
C PHE A 143 1.05 4.03 -4.70
N GLN A 144 1.65 4.97 -5.44
CA GLN A 144 1.03 5.59 -6.60
C GLN A 144 0.83 4.60 -7.76
N GLU A 145 1.65 3.58 -7.88
CA GLU A 145 1.43 2.48 -8.82
C GLU A 145 0.19 1.65 -8.46
N ILE A 146 -0.02 1.37 -7.16
CA ILE A 146 -1.16 0.59 -6.66
C ILE A 146 -2.45 1.43 -6.73
N PHE A 147 -2.43 2.66 -6.20
CA PHE A 147 -3.58 3.53 -6.05
C PHE A 147 -3.47 4.79 -6.92
N LYS A 148 -3.45 4.59 -8.23
CA LYS A 148 -3.32 5.68 -9.22
C LYS A 148 -4.38 6.77 -8.99
N GLY A 149 -3.91 8.01 -8.86
CA GLY A 149 -4.78 9.19 -8.68
C GLY A 149 -5.11 9.53 -7.22
N VAL A 150 -4.70 8.71 -6.23
CA VAL A 150 -4.80 9.06 -4.82
C VAL A 150 -3.56 9.87 -4.42
N THR A 151 -3.63 11.18 -4.52
CA THR A 151 -2.52 12.09 -4.26
C THR A 151 -2.82 13.03 -3.10
N LEU A 152 -1.76 13.63 -2.54
CA LEU A 152 -1.88 14.56 -1.42
C LEU A 152 -2.09 15.99 -1.92
N ARG A 153 -2.97 16.73 -1.24
CA ARG A 153 -3.12 18.17 -1.43
C ARG A 153 -1.83 18.90 -1.01
N THR A 154 -1.48 19.94 -1.74
CA THR A 154 -0.26 20.73 -1.48
C THR A 154 -0.42 21.72 -0.33
N ASP A 155 -1.64 22.17 -0.06
CA ASP A 155 -1.98 23.19 0.95
C ASP A 155 -2.17 22.60 2.37
N VAL A 156 -2.39 21.28 2.52
CA VAL A 156 -2.58 20.62 3.82
C VAL A 156 -1.72 19.35 3.88
N ARG A 157 -0.44 19.51 4.26
CA ARG A 157 0.57 18.43 4.26
C ARG A 157 1.40 18.33 5.54
N ALA A 158 0.90 18.86 6.66
CA ALA A 158 1.60 18.73 7.95
C ALA A 158 1.66 17.26 8.40
N ALA A 159 2.69 16.87 9.18
CA ALA A 159 2.85 15.50 9.66
C ALA A 159 1.63 14.98 10.41
N GLY A 160 1.05 15.79 11.29
CA GLY A 160 -0.14 15.42 12.07
C GLY A 160 -1.48 15.65 11.35
N LYS A 161 -1.48 16.31 10.18
CA LYS A 161 -2.73 16.58 9.44
C LYS A 161 -2.44 16.79 7.96
N TRP A 162 -3.01 15.95 7.13
CA TRP A 162 -2.92 16.08 5.68
C TRP A 162 -4.21 15.62 5.00
N LYS A 163 -4.39 15.99 3.75
CA LYS A 163 -5.57 15.66 2.95
C LYS A 163 -5.18 15.07 1.61
N THR A 164 -6.06 14.20 1.11
CA THR A 164 -6.03 13.74 -0.28
C THR A 164 -6.65 14.79 -1.21
N THR A 165 -6.40 14.69 -2.49
CA THR A 165 -7.07 15.51 -3.52
C THR A 165 -8.56 15.21 -3.62
N GLN A 166 -9.03 14.06 -3.13
CA GLN A 166 -10.43 13.67 -3.03
C GLN A 166 -11.09 14.08 -1.70
N ASN A 167 -10.43 14.99 -0.92
CA ASN A 167 -10.89 15.52 0.37
C ASN A 167 -10.86 14.56 1.56
N GLY A 168 -10.35 13.34 1.43
CA GLY A 168 -10.08 12.49 2.58
C GLY A 168 -9.07 13.16 3.51
N THR A 169 -9.20 12.89 4.81
CA THR A 169 -8.37 13.54 5.83
C THR A 169 -7.70 12.49 6.71
N TYR A 170 -6.41 12.64 6.92
CA TYR A 170 -5.72 11.97 8.02
C TYR A 170 -5.44 13.01 9.11
N TYR A 171 -5.82 12.67 10.34
CA TYR A 171 -5.58 13.50 11.51
C TYR A 171 -4.95 12.66 12.63
N ALA A 172 -3.81 13.12 13.12
CA ALA A 172 -3.09 12.54 14.24
C ALA A 172 -3.14 13.46 15.46
N ALA A 173 -3.39 12.90 16.63
CA ALA A 173 -3.53 13.66 17.87
C ALA A 173 -3.01 12.86 19.08
N GLY A 174 -2.44 13.52 20.05
CA GLY A 174 -2.21 12.95 21.38
C GLY A 174 -3.53 12.86 22.16
N VAL A 175 -3.59 11.97 23.16
CA VAL A 175 -4.79 11.78 24.02
C VAL A 175 -5.22 13.08 24.69
N ARG A 176 -4.30 13.99 24.99
CA ARG A 176 -4.57 15.27 25.65
C ARG A 176 -4.96 16.41 24.67
N SER A 177 -4.94 16.12 23.36
CA SER A 177 -5.29 17.11 22.33
C SER A 177 -6.79 17.27 22.15
N GLN A 178 -7.23 18.37 21.56
CA GLN A 178 -8.64 18.60 21.25
C GLN A 178 -9.13 17.71 20.11
N ILE A 179 -9.66 16.53 20.48
CA ILE A 179 -10.23 15.55 19.53
C ILE A 179 -11.77 15.72 19.46
N ALA A 180 -12.38 16.34 20.46
CA ALA A 180 -13.83 16.50 20.55
C ALA A 180 -14.41 17.21 19.31
N GLY A 181 -15.53 16.69 18.81
CA GLY A 181 -16.22 17.24 17.64
C GLY A 181 -15.66 16.80 16.28
N ARG A 182 -14.66 15.90 16.24
CA ARG A 182 -14.16 15.32 14.98
C ARG A 182 -14.83 13.98 14.72
N GLY A 183 -15.38 13.82 13.51
CA GLY A 183 -15.80 12.53 12.98
C GLY A 183 -14.59 11.77 12.40
N ALA A 184 -14.73 10.47 12.27
CA ALA A 184 -13.79 9.64 11.50
C ALA A 184 -14.51 8.38 11.00
N ASN A 185 -14.15 7.93 9.80
CA ASN A 185 -14.59 6.64 9.29
C ASN A 185 -13.80 5.50 9.96
N ILE A 186 -12.52 5.75 10.25
CA ILE A 186 -11.65 4.85 11.04
C ILE A 186 -10.96 5.64 12.14
N ALA A 187 -11.02 5.12 13.38
CA ALA A 187 -10.23 5.61 14.51
C ALA A 187 -9.21 4.53 14.92
N ILE A 188 -7.93 4.90 14.97
CA ILE A 188 -6.81 4.04 15.37
C ILE A 188 -6.26 4.57 16.69
N LEU A 189 -6.31 3.74 17.74
CA LEU A 189 -5.74 4.05 19.05
C LEU A 189 -4.53 3.14 19.26
N ASP A 190 -3.33 3.71 19.21
CA ASP A 190 -2.10 2.96 19.41
C ASP A 190 -1.26 3.62 20.51
N ASP A 191 -0.93 2.81 21.52
CA ASP A 191 -0.11 3.24 22.66
C ASP A 191 -0.64 4.53 23.34
N VAL A 192 -1.92 4.49 23.75
CA VAL A 192 -2.61 5.66 24.31
C VAL A 192 -2.31 5.93 25.77
N MET A 193 -1.68 4.99 26.48
CA MET A 193 -1.26 5.15 27.87
C MET A 193 0.25 5.39 27.92
N SER A 194 0.70 6.42 28.66
CA SER A 194 2.11 6.60 28.99
C SER A 194 2.49 5.65 30.10
N GLU A 195 3.68 5.08 30.05
CA GLU A 195 4.33 4.51 31.22
C GLU A 195 4.75 5.69 32.11
N GLU A 196 3.99 5.95 33.18
CA GLU A 196 4.39 6.83 34.27
C GLU A 196 5.06 6.02 35.38
#